data_bd6d9d4f7f8f825d75e6c95755b3d2e3
#
_entry.id   bd6d9d4f7f8f825d75e6c95755b3d2e3
#
_cell.length_a   1.000
_cell.length_b   1.000
_cell.length_c   1.000
_cell.angle_alpha   90.00
_cell.angle_beta   90.00
_cell.angle_gamma   90.00
#
_symmetry.space_group_name_H-M   'P 1'
#
loop_
_entity.id
_entity.type
_entity.pdbx_description
1 polymer ?
#
loop_
_entity_poly.entity_id
_entity_poly.type
_entity_poly.pdbx_seq_one_letter_code
_entity_poly.pdbx_strand_id
1 'polypeptide(L)'
;MEFKQKLLEYQEIINKELEKNIIKQNCLEKTLNSSVEYSLLAGGKRLRPILILASYELFKNDVEKCMLYAVALEMVHNFSLIHDDLPGIDNDDFRHGKLTNHKQFNEATAILAGDKLLNNSYKIISEDLLKTVSEQELKTKMKIFNEFSVAIDKMIIGEYVDTEYEGKEITAEDLEFIHENKTGAFLILSVRIGAMLANASDKDLEKLTNYAKKIGLAFQIKDDILSEEGNEKILGKPVGNDKKLKKCTYISKYGLNKAKEILNQITEESINEISIYNEKAGFLKDLAKYVKDRDK
;
A
#
# COMPACT_ATOMS: atom_id res chain seq x y z
N MET A 1 -5.72 -7.23 22.62
CA MET A 1 -5.74 -5.79 22.97
C MET A 1 -4.47 -5.07 22.48
N GLU A 2 -3.32 -5.65 22.65
CA GLU A 2 -2.01 -5.07 22.31
C GLU A 2 -1.84 -4.75 20.81
N PHE A 3 -2.20 -5.67 19.89
CA PHE A 3 -2.10 -5.43 18.44
C PHE A 3 -2.92 -4.24 17.94
N LYS A 4 -4.22 -4.17 18.33
CA LYS A 4 -5.11 -3.08 17.89
C LYS A 4 -4.64 -1.72 18.42
N GLN A 5 -4.13 -1.68 19.65
CA GLN A 5 -3.59 -0.46 20.24
C GLN A 5 -2.34 0.00 19.49
N LYS A 6 -1.38 -0.90 19.23
CA LYS A 6 -0.16 -0.58 18.45
C LYS A 6 -0.48 -0.15 17.03
N LEU A 7 -1.49 -0.77 16.40
CA LEU A 7 -1.97 -0.38 15.06
C LEU A 7 -2.46 1.08 15.05
N LEU A 8 -3.27 1.47 16.06
CA LEU A 8 -3.78 2.84 16.20
C LEU A 8 -2.63 3.83 16.49
N GLU A 9 -1.69 3.48 17.33
CA GLU A 9 -0.50 4.31 17.61
C GLU A 9 0.30 4.60 16.34
N TYR A 10 0.56 3.59 15.52
CA TYR A 10 1.22 3.79 14.23
C TYR A 10 0.40 4.69 13.29
N GLN A 11 -0.91 4.46 13.18
CA GLN A 11 -1.77 5.30 12.36
C GLN A 11 -1.75 6.76 12.80
N GLU A 12 -1.79 7.02 14.11
CA GLU A 12 -1.72 8.38 14.66
C GLU A 12 -0.40 9.08 14.34
N ILE A 13 0.73 8.38 14.54
CA ILE A 13 2.06 8.93 14.25
C ILE A 13 2.18 9.25 12.77
N ILE A 14 1.76 8.34 11.90
CA ILE A 14 1.80 8.52 10.45
C ILE A 14 0.90 9.68 10.02
N ASN A 15 -0.35 9.75 10.51
CA ASN A 15 -1.27 10.83 10.15
C ASN A 15 -0.72 12.21 10.58
N LYS A 16 -0.15 12.31 11.78
CA LYS A 16 0.49 13.57 12.25
C LYS A 16 1.66 13.97 11.34
N GLU A 17 2.42 13.00 10.86
CA GLU A 17 3.55 13.31 9.97
C GLU A 17 3.09 13.67 8.55
N LEU A 18 2.04 13.03 8.04
CA LEU A 18 1.40 13.41 6.77
C LEU A 18 0.89 14.86 6.84
N GLU A 19 0.22 15.26 7.93
CA GLU A 19 -0.27 16.64 8.13
C GLU A 19 0.85 17.69 8.09
N LYS A 20 2.04 17.39 8.64
CA LYS A 20 3.20 18.29 8.61
C LYS A 20 3.74 18.50 7.20
N ASN A 21 3.61 17.50 6.34
CA ASN A 21 4.11 17.54 4.97
C ASN A 21 3.13 18.19 3.97
N ILE A 22 1.95 18.64 4.44
CA ILE A 22 1.00 19.38 3.62
C ILE A 22 1.39 20.86 3.56
N ILE A 23 1.56 21.38 2.35
CA ILE A 23 1.90 22.77 2.12
C ILE A 23 0.65 23.64 2.28
N LYS A 24 0.53 24.32 3.41
CA LYS A 24 -0.54 25.30 3.70
C LYS A 24 -0.09 26.69 3.24
N GLN A 25 -0.27 27.02 1.97
CA GLN A 25 0.03 28.37 1.47
C GLN A 25 -1.20 29.03 0.83
N ASN A 26 -1.37 30.31 1.11
CA ASN A 26 -2.36 31.17 0.47
C ASN A 26 -1.80 31.74 -0.84
N CYS A 27 -1.80 30.93 -1.88
CA CYS A 27 -1.23 31.27 -3.19
C CYS A 27 -2.16 30.80 -4.32
N LEU A 28 -1.75 30.98 -5.55
CA LEU A 28 -2.51 30.61 -6.74
C LEU A 28 -2.87 29.11 -6.77
N GLU A 29 -2.02 28.26 -6.16
CA GLU A 29 -2.24 26.82 -6.09
C GLU A 29 -3.11 26.35 -4.90
N LYS A 30 -3.85 27.23 -4.24
CA LYS A 30 -4.67 26.89 -3.06
C LYS A 30 -5.62 25.72 -3.30
N THR A 31 -6.33 25.72 -4.44
CA THR A 31 -7.27 24.63 -4.78
C THR A 31 -6.54 23.31 -4.97
N LEU A 32 -5.39 23.32 -5.64
CA LEU A 32 -4.55 22.14 -5.83
C LEU A 32 -4.05 21.58 -4.48
N ASN A 33 -3.58 22.46 -3.59
CA ASN A 33 -3.14 22.06 -2.26
C ASN A 33 -4.29 21.49 -1.42
N SER A 34 -5.49 22.09 -1.48
CA SER A 34 -6.69 21.57 -0.83
C SER A 34 -7.10 20.19 -1.39
N SER A 35 -6.95 19.97 -2.68
CA SER A 35 -7.23 18.70 -3.34
C SER A 35 -6.26 17.59 -2.89
N VAL A 36 -4.97 17.89 -2.78
CA VAL A 36 -3.95 17.00 -2.21
C VAL A 36 -4.28 16.65 -0.75
N GLU A 37 -4.54 17.67 0.08
CA GLU A 37 -4.90 17.51 1.49
C GLU A 37 -6.15 16.64 1.66
N TYR A 38 -7.18 16.90 0.86
CA TYR A 38 -8.44 16.17 0.87
C TYR A 38 -8.26 14.67 0.72
N SER A 39 -7.45 14.23 -0.25
CA SER A 39 -7.20 12.80 -0.47
C SER A 39 -6.21 12.22 0.54
N LEU A 40 -5.10 12.89 0.80
CA LEU A 40 -4.06 12.39 1.69
C LEU A 40 -4.55 12.19 3.13
N LEU A 41 -5.47 13.05 3.60
CA LEU A 41 -6.09 12.98 4.92
C LEU A 41 -7.49 12.34 4.92
N ALA A 42 -7.91 11.72 3.83
CA ALA A 42 -9.22 11.05 3.77
C ALA A 42 -9.34 9.83 4.71
N GLY A 43 -8.24 9.41 5.33
CA GLY A 43 -8.18 8.23 6.17
C GLY A 43 -7.52 7.05 5.46
N GLY A 44 -7.93 5.84 5.81
CA GLY A 44 -7.37 4.61 5.28
C GLY A 44 -6.61 3.79 6.33
N LYS A 45 -6.25 2.56 5.99
CA LYS A 45 -5.60 1.61 6.92
C LYS A 45 -4.13 1.94 7.19
N ARG A 46 -3.51 2.78 6.35
CA ARG A 46 -2.08 3.14 6.42
C ARG A 46 -1.15 1.90 6.44
N LEU A 47 -1.54 0.83 5.78
CA LEU A 47 -0.84 -0.46 5.86
C LEU A 47 0.62 -0.35 5.38
N ARG A 48 0.87 0.37 4.29
CA ARG A 48 2.20 0.52 3.70
C ARG A 48 3.19 1.23 4.64
N PRO A 49 2.90 2.43 5.14
CA PRO A 49 3.77 3.08 6.12
C PRO A 49 3.90 2.29 7.42
N ILE A 50 2.83 1.61 7.89
CA ILE A 50 2.90 0.75 9.09
C ILE A 50 3.89 -0.40 8.87
N LEU A 51 3.90 -1.03 7.70
CA LEU A 51 4.87 -2.07 7.37
C LEU A 51 6.32 -1.56 7.37
N ILE A 52 6.56 -0.30 6.96
CA ILE A 52 7.89 0.32 7.06
C ILE A 52 8.31 0.41 8.53
N LEU A 53 7.46 0.97 9.39
CA LEU A 53 7.76 1.15 10.81
C LEU A 53 7.96 -0.21 11.50
N ALA A 54 7.04 -1.15 11.28
CA ALA A 54 7.08 -2.47 11.92
C ALA A 54 8.29 -3.31 11.49
N SER A 55 8.70 -3.25 10.23
CA SER A 55 9.90 -3.94 9.75
C SER A 55 11.19 -3.26 10.24
N TYR A 56 11.20 -1.94 10.41
CA TYR A 56 12.29 -1.22 11.05
C TYR A 56 12.46 -1.63 12.52
N GLU A 57 11.35 -1.72 13.26
CA GLU A 57 11.35 -2.10 14.69
C GLU A 57 11.84 -3.54 14.96
N LEU A 58 11.91 -4.41 13.97
CA LEU A 58 12.58 -5.73 14.14
C LEU A 58 14.05 -5.60 14.54
N PHE A 59 14.70 -4.51 14.13
CA PHE A 59 16.15 -4.33 14.26
C PHE A 59 16.54 -3.11 15.09
N LYS A 60 15.73 -2.02 15.08
CA LYS A 60 16.00 -0.75 15.77
C LYS A 60 14.70 -0.18 16.34
N ASN A 61 14.82 0.77 17.29
CA ASN A 61 13.66 1.34 18.01
C ASN A 61 13.38 2.81 17.65
N ASP A 62 14.25 3.47 16.89
CA ASP A 62 14.17 4.90 16.54
C ASP A 62 13.43 5.10 15.20
N VAL A 63 12.12 4.78 15.19
CA VAL A 63 11.25 4.76 14.00
C VAL A 63 11.15 6.12 13.28
N GLU A 64 11.49 7.20 13.93
CA GLU A 64 11.53 8.54 13.34
C GLU A 64 12.45 8.59 12.11
N LYS A 65 13.49 7.73 12.08
CA LYS A 65 14.43 7.66 10.96
C LYS A 65 13.84 7.08 9.67
N CYS A 66 12.76 6.31 9.77
CA CYS A 66 12.09 5.78 8.58
C CYS A 66 10.81 6.55 8.21
N MET A 67 10.40 7.53 9.01
CA MET A 67 9.13 8.23 8.85
C MET A 67 9.02 8.99 7.52
N LEU A 68 10.09 9.64 7.06
CA LEU A 68 10.12 10.33 5.76
C LEU A 68 9.75 9.37 4.61
N TYR A 69 10.30 8.17 4.63
CA TYR A 69 10.01 7.14 3.61
C TYR A 69 8.60 6.57 3.75
N ALA A 70 8.09 6.49 4.98
CA ALA A 70 6.70 6.11 5.24
C ALA A 70 5.72 7.14 4.65
N VAL A 71 6.00 8.44 4.84
CA VAL A 71 5.24 9.55 4.23
C VAL A 71 5.34 9.51 2.71
N ALA A 72 6.56 9.35 2.14
CA ALA A 72 6.77 9.30 0.71
C ALA A 72 5.96 8.17 0.05
N LEU A 73 6.00 6.98 0.63
CA LEU A 73 5.26 5.83 0.08
C LEU A 73 3.74 6.01 0.20
N GLU A 74 3.26 6.62 1.27
CA GLU A 74 1.83 6.92 1.41
C GLU A 74 1.37 8.02 0.45
N MET A 75 2.23 8.99 0.10
CA MET A 75 1.95 9.96 -0.97
C MET A 75 1.78 9.27 -2.32
N VAL A 76 2.67 8.32 -2.67
CA VAL A 76 2.54 7.55 -3.91
C VAL A 76 1.30 6.67 -3.90
N HIS A 77 0.98 6.05 -2.77
CA HIS A 77 -0.26 5.30 -2.66
C HIS A 77 -1.50 6.18 -2.88
N ASN A 78 -1.52 7.38 -2.32
CA ASN A 78 -2.64 8.31 -2.56
C ASN A 78 -2.67 8.85 -3.98
N PHE A 79 -1.51 9.06 -4.63
CA PHE A 79 -1.43 9.35 -6.07
C PHE A 79 -2.15 8.28 -6.87
N SER A 80 -1.81 6.98 -6.66
CA SER A 80 -2.43 5.89 -7.40
C SER A 80 -3.95 5.86 -7.19
N LEU A 81 -4.43 6.00 -5.94
CA LEU A 81 -5.86 6.02 -5.64
C LEU A 81 -6.62 7.17 -6.33
N ILE A 82 -6.02 8.37 -6.41
CA ILE A 82 -6.65 9.51 -7.09
C ILE A 82 -6.77 9.23 -8.59
N HIS A 83 -5.74 8.64 -9.21
CA HIS A 83 -5.73 8.35 -10.63
C HIS A 83 -6.61 7.15 -10.97
N ASP A 84 -6.61 6.09 -10.15
CA ASP A 84 -7.52 4.94 -10.30
C ASP A 84 -9.00 5.38 -10.34
N ASP A 85 -9.37 6.35 -9.48
CA ASP A 85 -10.75 6.85 -9.40
C ASP A 85 -11.19 7.69 -10.62
N LEU A 86 -10.29 8.12 -11.51
CA LEU A 86 -10.63 8.98 -12.66
C LEU A 86 -11.59 8.30 -13.64
N PRO A 87 -12.41 9.08 -14.38
CA PRO A 87 -13.36 8.54 -15.37
C PRO A 87 -12.73 7.68 -16.47
N GLY A 88 -11.44 7.84 -16.75
CA GLY A 88 -10.70 7.06 -17.73
C GLY A 88 -10.17 5.72 -17.21
N ILE A 89 -10.33 5.43 -15.91
CA ILE A 89 -9.87 4.20 -15.23
C ILE A 89 -11.10 3.56 -14.55
N ASP A 90 -11.24 3.60 -13.22
CA ASP A 90 -12.35 2.93 -12.52
C ASP A 90 -13.67 3.76 -12.50
N ASN A 91 -13.60 5.07 -12.72
CA ASN A 91 -14.73 6.02 -12.65
C ASN A 91 -15.54 5.90 -11.35
N ASP A 92 -14.86 5.78 -10.22
CA ASP A 92 -15.47 5.65 -8.90
C ASP A 92 -15.98 7.01 -8.39
N ASP A 93 -17.20 7.03 -7.83
CA ASP A 93 -17.79 8.24 -7.25
C ASP A 93 -17.38 8.44 -5.78
N PHE A 94 -17.06 7.37 -5.05
CA PHE A 94 -16.77 7.40 -3.62
C PHE A 94 -15.54 6.56 -3.25
N ARG A 95 -14.72 7.11 -2.34
CA ARG A 95 -13.59 6.42 -1.71
C ARG A 95 -13.51 6.76 -0.22
N HIS A 96 -13.34 5.75 0.64
CA HIS A 96 -13.34 5.92 2.11
C HIS A 96 -14.58 6.67 2.65
N GLY A 97 -15.74 6.50 2.00
CA GLY A 97 -17.00 7.15 2.40
C GLY A 97 -17.11 8.63 2.03
N LYS A 98 -16.16 9.17 1.25
CA LYS A 98 -16.17 10.54 0.72
C LYS A 98 -16.23 10.50 -0.81
N LEU A 99 -16.63 11.61 -1.44
CA LEU A 99 -16.52 11.76 -2.88
C LEU A 99 -15.07 11.59 -3.31
N THR A 100 -14.85 10.96 -4.47
CA THR A 100 -13.50 10.87 -5.08
C THR A 100 -12.99 12.26 -5.45
N ASN A 101 -11.70 12.40 -5.63
CA ASN A 101 -11.06 13.71 -5.83
C ASN A 101 -11.64 14.44 -7.05
N HIS A 102 -11.83 13.74 -8.18
CA HIS A 102 -12.39 14.34 -9.39
C HIS A 102 -13.87 14.76 -9.25
N LYS A 103 -14.64 14.10 -8.39
CA LYS A 103 -16.03 14.48 -8.06
C LYS A 103 -16.09 15.66 -7.10
N GLN A 104 -15.16 15.74 -6.14
CA GLN A 104 -15.09 16.83 -5.16
C GLN A 104 -14.58 18.14 -5.78
N PHE A 105 -13.63 18.06 -6.70
CA PHE A 105 -13.02 19.23 -7.35
C PHE A 105 -13.36 19.25 -8.85
N ASN A 106 -12.57 18.63 -9.69
CA ASN A 106 -12.76 18.33 -11.11
C ASN A 106 -11.62 17.42 -11.59
N GLU A 107 -11.74 16.84 -12.79
CA GLU A 107 -10.76 15.92 -13.37
C GLU A 107 -9.35 16.52 -13.49
N ALA A 108 -9.24 17.74 -14.03
CA ALA A 108 -7.94 18.39 -14.20
C ALA A 108 -7.23 18.61 -12.86
N THR A 109 -7.97 19.03 -11.84
CA THR A 109 -7.42 19.20 -10.48
C THR A 109 -7.01 17.86 -9.87
N ALA A 110 -7.79 16.80 -10.10
CA ALA A 110 -7.48 15.45 -9.59
C ALA A 110 -6.20 14.89 -10.24
N ILE A 111 -6.07 15.00 -11.58
CA ILE A 111 -4.85 14.59 -12.30
C ILE A 111 -3.63 15.31 -11.71
N LEU A 112 -3.67 16.63 -11.62
CA LEU A 112 -2.55 17.42 -11.10
C LEU A 112 -2.29 17.19 -9.60
N ALA A 113 -3.29 16.85 -8.81
CA ALA A 113 -3.12 16.47 -7.41
C ALA A 113 -2.37 15.15 -7.27
N GLY A 114 -2.69 14.16 -8.10
CA GLY A 114 -1.94 12.91 -8.19
C GLY A 114 -0.49 13.15 -8.60
N ASP A 115 -0.26 13.89 -9.70
CA ASP A 115 1.09 14.23 -10.17
C ASP A 115 1.91 14.95 -9.09
N LYS A 116 1.27 15.87 -8.35
CA LYS A 116 1.92 16.60 -7.25
C LYS A 116 2.32 15.67 -6.10
N LEU A 117 1.47 14.71 -5.72
CA LEU A 117 1.79 13.71 -4.70
C LEU A 117 2.95 12.82 -5.13
N LEU A 118 2.92 12.32 -6.36
CA LEU A 118 4.01 11.53 -6.93
C LEU A 118 5.32 12.30 -6.91
N ASN A 119 5.32 13.53 -7.45
CA ASN A 119 6.53 14.36 -7.49
C ASN A 119 7.03 14.74 -6.08
N ASN A 120 6.13 15.05 -5.14
CA ASN A 120 6.50 15.37 -3.76
C ASN A 120 7.17 14.19 -3.06
N SER A 121 6.76 12.96 -3.33
CA SER A 121 7.38 11.76 -2.77
C SER A 121 8.85 11.65 -3.18
N TYR A 122 9.17 11.86 -4.46
CA TYR A 122 10.54 11.90 -4.96
C TYR A 122 11.32 13.08 -4.39
N LYS A 123 10.68 14.26 -4.30
CA LYS A 123 11.30 15.47 -3.76
C LYS A 123 11.80 15.26 -2.33
N ILE A 124 10.95 14.76 -1.42
CA ILE A 124 11.34 14.58 -0.02
C ILE A 124 12.45 13.54 0.15
N ILE A 125 12.44 12.45 -0.64
CA ILE A 125 13.52 11.46 -0.63
C ILE A 125 14.81 12.06 -1.18
N SER A 126 14.77 12.80 -2.29
CA SER A 126 15.96 13.43 -2.87
C SER A 126 16.58 14.48 -1.95
N GLU A 127 15.77 15.24 -1.22
CA GLU A 127 16.24 16.19 -0.22
C GLU A 127 16.93 15.48 0.97
N ASP A 128 16.47 14.30 1.36
CA ASP A 128 17.12 13.48 2.38
C ASP A 128 18.46 12.91 1.89
N LEU A 129 18.53 12.46 0.63
CA LEU A 129 19.79 12.02 0.01
C LEU A 129 20.85 13.14 0.02
N LEU A 130 20.47 14.37 -0.36
CA LEU A 130 21.36 15.53 -0.38
C LEU A 130 21.89 15.92 1.01
N LYS A 131 21.15 15.64 2.08
CA LYS A 131 21.55 15.91 3.48
C LYS A 131 22.40 14.80 4.08
N THR A 132 22.47 13.63 3.43
CA THR A 132 23.17 12.44 3.95
C THR A 132 24.67 12.58 3.78
N VAL A 133 25.41 12.60 4.89
CA VAL A 133 26.88 12.78 4.91
C VAL A 133 27.61 11.43 4.89
N SER A 134 27.07 10.41 5.54
CA SER A 134 27.68 9.09 5.61
C SER A 134 27.61 8.36 4.27
N GLU A 135 28.73 7.96 3.70
CA GLU A 135 28.80 7.22 2.43
C GLU A 135 27.99 5.91 2.50
N GLN A 136 28.12 5.17 3.60
CA GLN A 136 27.39 3.91 3.77
C GLN A 136 25.88 4.12 3.86
N GLU A 137 25.44 5.14 4.58
CA GLU A 137 24.03 5.51 4.67
C GLU A 137 23.51 5.99 3.32
N LEU A 138 24.27 6.81 2.61
CA LEU A 138 23.92 7.29 1.28
C LEU A 138 23.73 6.13 0.29
N LYS A 139 24.63 5.14 0.28
CA LYS A 139 24.49 3.94 -0.56
C LYS A 139 23.19 3.20 -0.25
N THR A 140 22.84 3.02 1.03
CA THR A 140 21.60 2.38 1.44
C THR A 140 20.38 3.17 0.97
N LYS A 141 20.38 4.47 1.18
CA LYS A 141 19.29 5.37 0.77
C LYS A 141 19.12 5.43 -0.75
N MET A 142 20.23 5.43 -1.51
CA MET A 142 20.20 5.34 -2.98
C MET A 142 19.62 4.01 -3.47
N LYS A 143 19.93 2.89 -2.79
CA LYS A 143 19.30 1.60 -3.09
C LYS A 143 17.81 1.65 -2.85
N ILE A 144 17.37 2.24 -1.73
CA ILE A 144 15.96 2.45 -1.43
C ILE A 144 15.29 3.31 -2.50
N PHE A 145 15.91 4.41 -2.91
CA PHE A 145 15.38 5.30 -3.96
C PHE A 145 15.20 4.57 -5.30
N ASN A 146 16.16 3.74 -5.67
CA ASN A 146 16.05 2.89 -6.86
C ASN A 146 14.90 1.88 -6.73
N GLU A 147 14.80 1.15 -5.60
CA GLU A 147 13.71 0.19 -5.36
C GLU A 147 12.35 0.88 -5.32
N PHE A 148 12.28 2.10 -4.79
CA PHE A 148 11.08 2.95 -4.77
C PHE A 148 10.61 3.27 -6.19
N SER A 149 11.52 3.71 -7.06
CA SER A 149 11.21 3.99 -8.46
C SER A 149 10.75 2.75 -9.22
N VAL A 150 11.44 1.61 -9.03
CA VAL A 150 11.07 0.33 -9.66
C VAL A 150 9.69 -0.15 -9.19
N ALA A 151 9.36 0.03 -7.90
CA ALA A 151 8.06 -0.40 -7.39
C ALA A 151 6.92 0.47 -7.92
N ILE A 152 7.14 1.77 -8.15
CA ILE A 152 6.16 2.67 -8.79
C ILE A 152 5.92 2.23 -10.24
N ASP A 153 6.99 1.95 -11.00
CA ASP A 153 6.86 1.45 -12.38
C ASP A 153 6.07 0.15 -12.43
N LYS A 154 6.37 -0.80 -11.55
CA LYS A 154 5.60 -2.05 -11.41
C LYS A 154 4.13 -1.80 -11.11
N MET A 155 3.82 -0.91 -10.17
CA MET A 155 2.44 -0.58 -9.83
C MET A 155 1.69 -0.01 -11.02
N ILE A 156 2.30 0.91 -11.79
CA ILE A 156 1.72 1.49 -13.00
C ILE A 156 1.47 0.40 -14.06
N ILE A 157 2.44 -0.50 -14.27
CA ILE A 157 2.28 -1.62 -15.20
C ILE A 157 1.15 -2.55 -14.74
N GLY A 158 1.08 -2.85 -13.45
CA GLY A 158 0.03 -3.69 -12.86
C GLY A 158 -1.36 -3.09 -13.05
N GLU A 159 -1.50 -1.78 -12.83
CA GLU A 159 -2.73 -1.03 -13.06
C GLU A 159 -3.14 -1.03 -14.54
N TYR A 160 -2.17 -0.77 -15.43
CA TYR A 160 -2.42 -0.80 -16.87
C TYR A 160 -2.94 -2.16 -17.34
N VAL A 161 -2.30 -3.25 -16.88
CA VAL A 161 -2.71 -4.61 -17.26
C VAL A 161 -4.10 -4.93 -16.69
N ASP A 162 -4.38 -4.57 -15.44
CA ASP A 162 -5.70 -4.75 -14.82
C ASP A 162 -6.81 -4.07 -15.63
N THR A 163 -6.59 -2.81 -16.00
CA THR A 163 -7.53 -2.02 -16.82
C THR A 163 -7.67 -2.57 -18.25
N GLU A 164 -6.56 -2.92 -18.92
CA GLU A 164 -6.56 -3.45 -20.29
C GLU A 164 -7.27 -4.80 -20.40
N TYR A 165 -7.22 -5.62 -19.33
CA TYR A 165 -7.83 -6.95 -19.32
C TYR A 165 -9.22 -6.98 -18.67
N GLU A 166 -9.79 -5.85 -18.30
CA GLU A 166 -11.15 -5.79 -17.79
C GLU A 166 -12.16 -6.39 -18.77
N GLY A 167 -12.97 -7.34 -18.30
CA GLY A 167 -13.96 -8.05 -19.11
C GLY A 167 -13.39 -9.10 -20.07
N LYS A 168 -12.08 -9.34 -20.08
CA LYS A 168 -11.41 -10.38 -20.86
C LYS A 168 -11.15 -11.64 -20.01
N GLU A 169 -11.04 -12.79 -20.65
CA GLU A 169 -10.54 -14.00 -20.00
C GLU A 169 -9.02 -13.88 -19.83
N ILE A 170 -8.54 -14.10 -18.61
CA ILE A 170 -7.10 -14.08 -18.29
C ILE A 170 -6.65 -15.38 -17.65
N THR A 171 -5.37 -15.70 -17.77
CA THR A 171 -4.76 -16.89 -17.17
C THR A 171 -4.51 -16.70 -15.66
N ALA A 172 -4.05 -17.75 -14.96
CA ALA A 172 -3.63 -17.65 -13.56
C ALA A 172 -2.38 -16.78 -13.44
N GLU A 173 -1.50 -16.95 -14.40
CA GLU A 173 -0.24 -16.22 -14.48
C GLU A 173 -0.49 -14.72 -14.68
N ASP A 174 -1.47 -14.34 -15.51
CA ASP A 174 -1.87 -12.94 -15.71
C ASP A 174 -2.45 -12.34 -14.43
N LEU A 175 -3.33 -13.08 -13.73
CA LEU A 175 -3.90 -12.64 -12.45
C LEU A 175 -2.81 -12.47 -11.39
N GLU A 176 -1.87 -13.42 -11.30
CA GLU A 176 -0.74 -13.34 -10.37
C GLU A 176 0.15 -12.14 -10.71
N PHE A 177 0.43 -11.90 -12.00
CA PHE A 177 1.18 -10.75 -12.48
C PHE A 177 0.53 -9.42 -12.05
N ILE A 178 -0.80 -9.27 -12.23
CA ILE A 178 -1.54 -8.08 -11.81
C ILE A 178 -1.38 -7.88 -10.30
N HIS A 179 -1.63 -8.92 -9.50
CA HIS A 179 -1.56 -8.82 -8.04
C HIS A 179 -0.15 -8.52 -7.52
N GLU A 180 0.87 -9.16 -8.10
CA GLU A 180 2.26 -8.90 -7.70
C GLU A 180 2.70 -7.47 -8.01
N ASN A 181 2.27 -6.91 -9.14
CA ASN A 181 2.70 -5.60 -9.59
C ASN A 181 1.82 -4.48 -9.03
N LYS A 182 0.50 -4.54 -9.17
CA LYS A 182 -0.44 -3.51 -8.70
C LYS A 182 -0.39 -3.32 -7.18
N THR A 183 -0.34 -4.41 -6.41
CA THR A 183 -0.41 -4.37 -4.94
C THR A 183 0.86 -4.87 -4.25
N GLY A 184 1.39 -6.02 -4.69
CA GLY A 184 2.52 -6.71 -4.06
C GLY A 184 3.78 -5.87 -4.04
N ALA A 185 4.08 -5.14 -5.13
CA ALA A 185 5.29 -4.34 -5.25
C ALA A 185 5.44 -3.32 -4.11
N PHE A 186 4.36 -2.63 -3.72
CA PHE A 186 4.40 -1.66 -2.63
C PHE A 186 4.49 -2.28 -1.24
N LEU A 187 3.89 -3.46 -1.03
CA LEU A 187 4.02 -4.16 0.25
C LEU A 187 5.43 -4.70 0.44
N ILE A 188 6.03 -5.23 -0.62
CA ILE A 188 7.45 -5.66 -0.63
C ILE A 188 8.35 -4.46 -0.36
N LEU A 189 8.17 -3.37 -1.09
CA LEU A 189 8.94 -2.14 -0.90
C LEU A 189 8.84 -1.65 0.54
N SER A 190 7.64 -1.67 1.14
CA SER A 190 7.41 -1.22 2.52
C SER A 190 8.32 -1.94 3.51
N VAL A 191 8.29 -3.26 3.55
CA VAL A 191 9.12 -4.02 4.49
C VAL A 191 10.61 -3.88 4.20
N ARG A 192 10.99 -3.78 2.93
CA ARG A 192 12.39 -3.62 2.52
C ARG A 192 12.95 -2.25 2.90
N ILE A 193 12.19 -1.18 2.76
CA ILE A 193 12.59 0.16 3.22
C ILE A 193 12.91 0.14 4.71
N GLY A 194 11.99 -0.33 5.54
CA GLY A 194 12.20 -0.39 7.00
C GLY A 194 13.42 -1.22 7.37
N ALA A 195 13.54 -2.41 6.80
CA ALA A 195 14.66 -3.31 7.06
C ALA A 195 16.01 -2.73 6.60
N MET A 196 16.08 -2.13 5.40
CA MET A 196 17.32 -1.52 4.88
C MET A 196 17.78 -0.33 5.73
N LEU A 197 16.86 0.56 6.12
CA LEU A 197 17.16 1.69 7.01
C LEU A 197 17.62 1.22 8.41
N ALA A 198 17.14 0.06 8.83
CA ALA A 198 17.57 -0.58 10.06
C ALA A 198 18.88 -1.37 9.93
N ASN A 199 19.51 -1.39 8.76
CA ASN A 199 20.72 -2.17 8.42
C ASN A 199 20.55 -3.69 8.58
N ALA A 200 19.40 -4.22 8.17
CA ALA A 200 19.15 -5.65 8.11
C ALA A 200 20.09 -6.35 7.12
N SER A 201 20.41 -7.61 7.38
CA SER A 201 21.22 -8.42 6.46
C SER A 201 20.46 -8.79 5.18
N ASP A 202 21.17 -9.17 4.12
CA ASP A 202 20.54 -9.65 2.88
C ASP A 202 19.62 -10.85 3.14
N LYS A 203 19.96 -11.72 4.09
CA LYS A 203 19.13 -12.86 4.49
C LYS A 203 17.83 -12.41 5.18
N ASP A 204 17.89 -11.35 5.98
CA ASP A 204 16.70 -10.76 6.59
C ASP A 204 15.83 -10.10 5.52
N LEU A 205 16.45 -9.39 4.57
CA LEU A 205 15.74 -8.79 3.43
C LEU A 205 15.02 -9.84 2.59
N GLU A 206 15.62 -11.00 2.36
CA GLU A 206 15.00 -12.11 1.64
C GLU A 206 13.74 -12.62 2.39
N LYS A 207 13.86 -12.90 3.70
CA LYS A 207 12.75 -13.37 4.52
C LYS A 207 11.59 -12.38 4.58
N LEU A 208 11.90 -11.11 4.79
CA LEU A 208 10.89 -10.04 4.83
C LEU A 208 10.26 -9.83 3.45
N THR A 209 11.01 -9.98 2.37
CA THR A 209 10.46 -9.96 1.01
C THR A 209 9.45 -11.10 0.80
N ASN A 210 9.80 -12.33 1.22
CA ASN A 210 8.91 -13.49 1.13
C ASN A 210 7.65 -13.32 1.99
N TYR A 211 7.81 -12.78 3.21
CA TYR A 211 6.68 -12.41 4.06
C TYR A 211 5.73 -11.43 3.33
N ALA A 212 6.28 -10.34 2.78
CA ALA A 212 5.47 -9.32 2.12
C ALA A 212 4.78 -9.81 0.84
N LYS A 213 5.44 -10.65 0.05
CA LYS A 213 4.82 -11.30 -1.11
C LYS A 213 3.57 -12.09 -0.70
N LYS A 214 3.69 -12.92 0.33
CA LYS A 214 2.59 -13.74 0.82
C LYS A 214 1.45 -12.91 1.43
N ILE A 215 1.79 -11.84 2.18
CA ILE A 215 0.79 -10.90 2.70
C ILE A 215 0.07 -10.16 1.57
N GLY A 216 0.78 -9.74 0.52
CA GLY A 216 0.19 -9.10 -0.64
C GLY A 216 -0.82 -10.00 -1.33
N LEU A 217 -0.46 -11.26 -1.54
CA LEU A 217 -1.36 -12.25 -2.13
C LEU A 217 -2.55 -12.56 -1.20
N ALA A 218 -2.31 -12.73 0.11
CA ALA A 218 -3.39 -12.90 1.09
C ALA A 218 -4.37 -11.72 1.10
N PHE A 219 -3.86 -10.49 0.94
CA PHE A 219 -4.66 -9.28 0.87
C PHE A 219 -5.61 -9.31 -0.33
N GLN A 220 -5.12 -9.68 -1.52
CA GLN A 220 -5.93 -9.76 -2.73
C GLN A 220 -6.97 -10.89 -2.67
N ILE A 221 -6.57 -12.10 -2.25
CA ILE A 221 -7.52 -13.21 -2.07
C ILE A 221 -8.62 -12.82 -1.07
N LYS A 222 -8.27 -12.09 -0.01
CA LYS A 222 -9.26 -11.61 0.96
C LYS A 222 -10.19 -10.55 0.37
N ASP A 223 -9.68 -9.64 -0.49
CA ASP A 223 -10.52 -8.69 -1.20
C ASP A 223 -11.52 -9.40 -2.12
N ASP A 224 -11.07 -10.41 -2.87
CA ASP A 224 -11.95 -11.24 -3.71
C ASP A 224 -13.05 -11.91 -2.87
N ILE A 225 -12.69 -12.47 -1.70
CA ILE A 225 -13.66 -13.10 -0.80
C ILE A 225 -14.66 -12.08 -0.26
N LEU A 226 -14.20 -10.88 0.13
CA LEU A 226 -15.06 -9.82 0.62
C LEU A 226 -15.97 -9.25 -0.48
N SER A 227 -15.51 -9.20 -1.71
CA SER A 227 -16.34 -8.82 -2.88
C SER A 227 -17.50 -9.79 -3.12
N GLU A 228 -17.34 -11.08 -2.81
CA GLU A 228 -18.39 -12.11 -2.99
C GLU A 228 -19.30 -12.25 -1.76
N GLU A 229 -18.74 -12.30 -0.54
CA GLU A 229 -19.47 -12.60 0.70
C GLU A 229 -19.64 -11.40 1.64
N GLY A 230 -19.05 -10.25 1.29
CA GLY A 230 -19.02 -9.09 2.20
C GLY A 230 -20.39 -8.47 2.44
N ASN A 231 -20.48 -7.64 3.46
CA ASN A 231 -21.68 -6.85 3.77
C ASN A 231 -21.53 -5.45 3.15
N GLU A 232 -22.39 -5.11 2.20
CA GLU A 232 -22.36 -3.81 1.49
C GLU A 232 -22.31 -2.59 2.43
N LYS A 233 -23.00 -2.67 3.59
CA LYS A 233 -23.00 -1.58 4.59
C LYS A 233 -21.63 -1.42 5.28
N ILE A 234 -20.85 -2.52 5.38
CA ILE A 234 -19.53 -2.52 6.01
C ILE A 234 -18.45 -2.15 4.99
N LEU A 235 -18.57 -2.68 3.77
CA LEU A 235 -17.62 -2.46 2.67
C LEU A 235 -17.72 -1.05 2.07
N GLY A 236 -18.91 -0.43 2.12
CA GLY A 236 -19.17 0.85 1.46
C GLY A 236 -19.18 0.76 -0.08
N LYS A 237 -19.18 -0.46 -0.64
CA LYS A 237 -19.28 -0.77 -2.07
C LYS A 237 -20.30 -1.88 -2.29
N PRO A 238 -20.98 -1.94 -3.47
CA PRO A 238 -21.88 -3.04 -3.81
C PRO A 238 -21.14 -4.39 -3.82
N VAL A 239 -21.78 -5.42 -3.26
CA VAL A 239 -21.28 -6.80 -3.34
C VAL A 239 -21.55 -7.38 -4.72
N GLY A 240 -20.61 -8.20 -5.23
CA GLY A 240 -20.71 -8.82 -6.55
C GLY A 240 -20.36 -7.89 -7.72
N ASN A 241 -19.70 -6.77 -7.48
CA ASN A 241 -19.26 -5.86 -8.54
C ASN A 241 -18.25 -6.53 -9.48
N ASP A 242 -17.34 -7.34 -8.96
CA ASP A 242 -16.36 -8.09 -9.75
C ASP A 242 -17.04 -9.09 -10.72
N LYS A 243 -18.13 -9.72 -10.28
CA LYS A 243 -18.95 -10.56 -11.17
C LYS A 243 -19.63 -9.76 -12.29
N LYS A 244 -20.14 -8.55 -11.98
CA LYS A 244 -20.78 -7.67 -12.98
C LYS A 244 -19.77 -7.19 -14.01
N LEU A 245 -18.56 -6.86 -13.57
CA LEU A 245 -17.46 -6.41 -14.41
C LEU A 245 -16.70 -7.58 -15.06
N LYS A 246 -17.08 -8.84 -14.77
CA LYS A 246 -16.40 -10.05 -15.24
C LYS A 246 -14.90 -10.07 -14.93
N LYS A 247 -14.50 -9.47 -13.80
CA LYS A 247 -13.12 -9.51 -13.35
C LYS A 247 -12.71 -10.95 -13.02
N CYS A 248 -11.53 -11.34 -13.44
CA CYS A 248 -10.96 -12.62 -13.01
C CYS A 248 -10.48 -12.48 -11.55
N THR A 249 -10.93 -13.39 -10.70
CA THR A 249 -10.63 -13.40 -9.27
C THR A 249 -10.22 -14.81 -8.85
N TYR A 250 -9.59 -14.95 -7.68
CA TYR A 250 -9.32 -16.28 -7.10
C TYR A 250 -10.60 -17.11 -6.92
N ILE A 251 -11.73 -16.45 -6.65
CA ILE A 251 -13.01 -17.13 -6.51
C ILE A 251 -13.54 -17.64 -7.85
N SER A 252 -13.48 -16.83 -8.91
CA SER A 252 -13.93 -17.25 -10.25
C SER A 252 -13.10 -18.41 -10.78
N LYS A 253 -11.83 -18.52 -10.37
CA LYS A 253 -10.88 -19.52 -10.85
C LYS A 253 -10.87 -20.81 -10.03
N TYR A 254 -10.89 -20.70 -8.71
CA TYR A 254 -10.70 -21.84 -7.79
C TYR A 254 -11.95 -22.17 -6.97
N GLY A 255 -12.95 -21.31 -6.98
CA GLY A 255 -14.11 -21.37 -6.10
C GLY A 255 -13.83 -20.86 -4.69
N LEU A 256 -14.87 -20.42 -4.01
CA LEU A 256 -14.81 -19.75 -2.71
C LEU A 256 -14.11 -20.59 -1.61
N ASN A 257 -14.47 -21.88 -1.51
CA ASN A 257 -13.90 -22.74 -0.46
C ASN A 257 -12.38 -22.90 -0.66
N LYS A 258 -11.94 -23.10 -1.91
CA LYS A 258 -10.52 -23.25 -2.22
C LYS A 258 -9.76 -21.94 -2.04
N ALA A 259 -10.35 -20.79 -2.37
CA ALA A 259 -9.77 -19.48 -2.09
C ALA A 259 -9.54 -19.27 -0.58
N LYS A 260 -10.49 -19.68 0.27
CA LYS A 260 -10.34 -19.64 1.75
C LYS A 260 -9.23 -20.55 2.26
N GLU A 261 -9.10 -21.78 1.70
CA GLU A 261 -8.00 -22.69 2.03
C GLU A 261 -6.64 -22.08 1.66
N ILE A 262 -6.51 -21.54 0.44
CA ILE A 262 -5.29 -20.89 -0.04
C ILE A 262 -4.95 -19.69 0.85
N LEU A 263 -5.92 -18.83 1.19
CA LEU A 263 -5.73 -17.70 2.09
C LEU A 263 -5.16 -18.13 3.45
N ASN A 264 -5.72 -19.19 4.05
CA ASN A 264 -5.22 -19.72 5.31
C ASN A 264 -3.77 -20.22 5.18
N GLN A 265 -3.49 -21.03 4.16
CA GLN A 265 -2.16 -21.59 3.93
C GLN A 265 -1.11 -20.48 3.74
N ILE A 266 -1.37 -19.50 2.87
CA ILE A 266 -0.44 -18.41 2.57
C ILE A 266 -0.20 -17.55 3.81
N THR A 267 -1.23 -17.32 4.63
CA THR A 267 -1.09 -16.59 5.88
C THR A 267 -0.14 -17.30 6.85
N GLU A 268 -0.30 -18.60 7.05
CA GLU A 268 0.59 -19.41 7.88
C GLU A 268 2.02 -19.43 7.34
N GLU A 269 2.18 -19.59 6.04
CA GLU A 269 3.49 -19.54 5.38
C GLU A 269 4.16 -18.18 5.56
N SER A 270 3.41 -17.06 5.49
CA SER A 270 3.95 -15.73 5.73
C SER A 270 4.48 -15.58 7.16
N ILE A 271 3.73 -16.07 8.16
CA ILE A 271 4.12 -16.06 9.57
C ILE A 271 5.41 -16.87 9.78
N ASN A 272 5.54 -18.00 9.09
CA ASN A 272 6.72 -18.85 9.18
C ASN A 272 8.00 -18.18 8.67
N GLU A 273 7.92 -17.34 7.61
CA GLU A 273 9.08 -16.60 7.10
C GLU A 273 9.75 -15.70 8.16
N ILE A 274 8.94 -15.14 9.06
CA ILE A 274 9.40 -14.20 10.10
C ILE A 274 9.48 -14.82 11.50
N SER A 275 9.30 -16.15 11.61
CA SER A 275 9.31 -16.86 12.89
C SER A 275 10.65 -16.76 13.65
N ILE A 276 11.75 -16.60 12.91
CA ILE A 276 13.11 -16.44 13.47
C ILE A 276 13.28 -15.20 14.35
N TYR A 277 12.43 -14.17 14.18
CA TYR A 277 12.50 -12.95 14.98
C TYR A 277 11.77 -13.06 16.32
N ASN A 278 11.18 -14.23 16.63
CA ASN A 278 10.50 -14.54 17.88
C ASN A 278 9.44 -13.47 18.27
N GLU A 279 9.54 -12.91 19.47
CA GLU A 279 8.61 -11.90 20.00
C GLU A 279 8.68 -10.56 19.25
N LYS A 280 9.83 -10.19 18.69
CA LYS A 280 9.98 -8.95 17.92
C LYS A 280 9.06 -8.92 16.70
N ALA A 281 8.77 -10.07 16.09
CA ALA A 281 7.83 -10.17 14.96
C ALA A 281 6.36 -10.26 15.38
N GLY A 282 6.03 -10.14 16.66
CA GLY A 282 4.67 -10.29 17.17
C GLY A 282 3.66 -9.44 16.42
N PHE A 283 3.95 -8.16 16.25
CA PHE A 283 3.08 -7.24 15.51
C PHE A 283 2.88 -7.67 14.03
N LEU A 284 3.96 -8.02 13.31
CA LEU A 284 3.86 -8.46 11.91
C LEU A 284 3.11 -9.79 11.76
N LYS A 285 3.26 -10.72 12.70
CA LYS A 285 2.49 -11.97 12.74
C LYS A 285 1.00 -11.71 12.94
N ASP A 286 0.66 -10.81 13.84
CA ASP A 286 -0.74 -10.44 14.10
C ASP A 286 -1.32 -9.60 12.96
N LEU A 287 -0.50 -8.81 12.25
CA LEU A 287 -0.91 -8.10 11.04
C LEU A 287 -1.27 -9.08 9.92
N ALA A 288 -0.53 -10.17 9.76
CA ALA A 288 -0.85 -11.23 8.80
C ALA A 288 -2.23 -11.85 9.08
N LYS A 289 -2.49 -12.19 10.36
CA LYS A 289 -3.80 -12.68 10.79
C LYS A 289 -4.90 -11.64 10.57
N TYR A 290 -4.63 -10.37 10.90
CA TYR A 290 -5.58 -9.28 10.69
C TYR A 290 -5.96 -9.12 9.21
N VAL A 291 -5.00 -9.22 8.28
CA VAL A 291 -5.28 -9.19 6.82
C VAL A 291 -6.22 -10.33 6.43
N LYS A 292 -6.00 -11.53 6.94
CA LYS A 292 -6.85 -12.69 6.69
C LYS A 292 -8.26 -12.52 7.26
N ASP A 293 -8.36 -12.01 8.49
CA ASP A 293 -9.61 -12.04 9.27
C ASP A 293 -10.45 -10.75 9.15
N ARG A 294 -9.97 -9.70 8.45
CA ARG A 294 -10.68 -8.44 8.26
C ARG A 294 -12.04 -8.59 7.58
N ASP A 295 -12.98 -7.72 7.94
CA ASP A 295 -14.34 -7.66 7.39
C ASP A 295 -14.52 -6.53 6.34
N LYS A 296 -13.46 -5.72 6.11
CA LYS A 296 -13.44 -4.59 5.17
C LYS A 296 -12.02 -4.27 4.70
#